data_c9e59670742409955e3c162c15d118ad
#
_entry.id   c9e59670742409955e3c162c15d118ad
#
_cell.length_a   1.000
_cell.length_b   1.000
_cell.length_c   1.000
_cell.angle_alpha   90.00
_cell.angle_beta   90.00
_cell.angle_gamma   90.00
#
_symmetry.space_group_name_H-M   'P 1'
#
loop_
_entity.id
_entity.type
_entity.pdbx_description
1 polymer ?
#
loop_
_entity_poly.entity_id
_entity_poly.type
_entity_poly.pdbx_seq_one_letter_code
_entity_poly.pdbx_strand_id
1 'polypeptide(L)'
;MALKTFRPTTPGLRQLVLVDRSHLWKGAPIKMLTEGKTKSGGRNNFGRITTRHIGGGHKQAYRKVDFKRSKHDISAKVERLEYDPNRTAFLALLKYEDGTHAYILAPQRLAVGDMVVSGVKADVKPGNAMQLASMPIGTIVHNIELKAGGGGKIARSAGTYGQLAGRDSGWAILRLNSGETRRVRAECMATVGAVSNPDHLNESTGKAGRTRWRGTRPTVRSIAMNPVDHPNGGRTKGGKHWATPWGKSTKGAKTRKNKATDRFIVRPRHASK
;
A
#
# COMPACT_ATOMS: atom_id res chain seq x y z
N MET A 1 5.90 2.94 16.43
CA MET A 1 5.33 1.63 16.85
C MET A 1 6.49 0.76 17.30
N ALA A 2 6.27 -0.16 18.22
CA ALA A 2 7.34 -1.04 18.69
C ALA A 2 7.44 -2.29 17.83
N LEU A 3 8.66 -2.76 17.56
CA LEU A 3 8.92 -4.06 16.98
C LEU A 3 9.01 -5.08 18.11
N LYS A 4 8.37 -6.23 17.92
CA LYS A 4 8.41 -7.37 18.85
C LYS A 4 9.46 -8.37 18.37
N THR A 5 10.49 -8.56 19.18
CA THR A 5 11.49 -9.62 19.01
C THR A 5 11.19 -10.78 19.96
N PHE A 6 11.80 -11.92 19.70
CA PHE A 6 11.56 -13.15 20.46
C PHE A 6 12.87 -13.75 20.94
N ARG A 7 12.86 -14.44 22.08
CA ARG A 7 14.01 -15.22 22.55
C ARG A 7 14.34 -16.30 21.52
N PRO A 8 15.63 -16.52 21.18
CA PRO A 8 16.05 -17.46 20.14
C PRO A 8 16.01 -18.93 20.59
N THR A 9 14.88 -19.37 21.14
CA THR A 9 14.70 -20.74 21.65
C THR A 9 14.55 -21.78 20.54
N THR A 10 14.16 -21.34 19.34
CA THR A 10 14.04 -22.20 18.15
C THR A 10 14.59 -21.49 16.91
N PRO A 11 15.03 -22.25 15.85
CA PRO A 11 15.52 -21.63 14.60
C PRO A 11 14.53 -20.63 13.99
N GLY A 12 13.22 -20.90 14.07
CA GLY A 12 12.17 -20.04 13.52
C GLY A 12 11.90 -18.76 14.33
N LEU A 13 12.34 -18.70 15.59
CA LEU A 13 12.21 -17.52 16.46
C LEU A 13 13.46 -16.65 16.45
N ARG A 14 14.63 -17.21 16.12
CA ARG A 14 15.93 -16.52 16.17
C ARG A 14 15.95 -15.20 15.38
N GLN A 15 15.33 -15.18 14.21
CA GLN A 15 15.32 -14.03 13.31
C GLN A 15 13.90 -13.45 13.14
N LEU A 16 12.97 -13.83 14.03
CA LEU A 16 11.60 -13.35 13.95
C LEU A 16 11.50 -11.95 14.52
N VAL A 17 11.04 -11.01 13.69
CA VAL A 17 10.71 -9.65 14.09
C VAL A 17 9.30 -9.34 13.56
N LEU A 18 8.38 -8.96 14.41
CA LEU A 18 7.01 -8.62 14.06
C LEU A 18 6.68 -7.22 14.54
N VAL A 19 5.76 -6.56 13.88
CA VAL A 19 5.16 -5.32 14.39
C VAL A 19 4.27 -5.66 15.58
N ASP A 20 4.37 -4.88 16.65
CA ASP A 20 3.43 -4.99 17.78
C ASP A 20 2.05 -4.48 17.37
N ARG A 21 1.04 -5.32 17.63
CA ARG A 21 -0.37 -5.09 17.32
C ARG A 21 -1.24 -5.08 18.57
N SER A 22 -0.65 -4.91 19.74
CA SER A 22 -1.35 -4.94 21.04
C SER A 22 -2.42 -3.87 21.15
N HIS A 23 -2.17 -2.70 20.53
CA HIS A 23 -3.07 -1.53 20.50
C HIS A 23 -4.24 -1.65 19.51
N LEU A 24 -4.24 -2.68 18.65
CA LEU A 24 -5.30 -2.87 17.67
C LEU A 24 -6.44 -3.69 18.26
N TRP A 25 -7.64 -3.46 17.73
CA TRP A 25 -8.82 -4.26 18.01
C TRP A 25 -8.58 -5.74 17.71
N LYS A 26 -8.92 -6.61 18.65
CA LYS A 26 -8.71 -8.06 18.54
C LYS A 26 -9.96 -8.84 18.12
N GLY A 27 -11.12 -8.19 18.11
CA GLY A 27 -12.40 -8.79 17.74
C GLY A 27 -12.60 -8.91 16.22
N ALA A 28 -13.77 -9.40 15.84
CA ALA A 28 -14.16 -9.55 14.45
C ALA A 28 -14.44 -8.20 13.77
N PRO A 29 -14.16 -8.07 12.47
CA PRO A 29 -14.55 -6.88 11.69
C PRO A 29 -16.08 -6.81 11.52
N ILE A 30 -16.60 -5.63 11.14
CA ILE A 30 -18.02 -5.47 10.84
C ILE A 30 -18.39 -6.31 9.61
N LYS A 31 -19.34 -7.24 9.79
CA LYS A 31 -19.75 -8.21 8.75
C LYS A 31 -20.27 -7.52 7.48
N MET A 32 -21.04 -6.46 7.59
CA MET A 32 -21.59 -5.70 6.45
C MET A 32 -20.50 -5.04 5.58
N LEU A 33 -19.36 -4.69 6.19
CA LEU A 33 -18.21 -4.09 5.53
C LEU A 33 -17.15 -5.11 5.11
N THR A 34 -17.47 -6.41 5.16
CA THR A 34 -16.56 -7.49 4.74
C THR A 34 -17.17 -8.35 3.66
N GLU A 35 -16.31 -8.84 2.78
CA GLU A 35 -16.66 -9.78 1.71
C GLU A 35 -15.73 -10.99 1.72
N GLY A 36 -16.23 -12.13 1.24
CA GLY A 36 -15.41 -13.30 0.98
C GLY A 36 -14.37 -12.99 -0.10
N LYS A 37 -13.13 -13.42 0.11
CA LYS A 37 -12.06 -13.28 -0.88
C LYS A 37 -11.63 -14.64 -1.39
N THR A 38 -11.94 -14.92 -2.65
CA THR A 38 -11.42 -16.09 -3.37
C THR A 38 -9.97 -15.84 -3.81
N LYS A 39 -9.16 -16.89 -3.84
CA LYS A 39 -7.77 -16.82 -4.25
C LYS A 39 -7.59 -17.52 -5.60
N SER A 40 -7.15 -16.78 -6.62
CA SER A 40 -6.91 -17.31 -7.96
C SER A 40 -5.63 -18.16 -8.07
N GLY A 41 -4.75 -18.11 -7.06
CA GLY A 41 -3.44 -18.78 -7.12
C GLY A 41 -2.52 -18.22 -8.22
N GLY A 42 -2.67 -16.97 -8.59
CA GLY A 42 -1.91 -16.31 -9.65
C GLY A 42 -2.36 -16.66 -11.06
N ARG A 43 -3.56 -17.27 -11.20
CA ARG A 43 -4.14 -17.67 -12.50
C ARG A 43 -5.11 -16.62 -13.02
N ASN A 44 -5.17 -16.48 -14.35
CA ASN A 44 -6.16 -15.66 -15.05
C ASN A 44 -7.48 -16.41 -15.25
N ASN A 45 -8.43 -15.79 -15.97
CA ASN A 45 -9.72 -16.39 -16.34
C ASN A 45 -9.62 -17.65 -17.20
N PHE A 46 -8.50 -17.85 -17.95
CA PHE A 46 -8.22 -19.06 -18.72
C PHE A 46 -7.47 -20.15 -17.91
N GLY A 47 -7.29 -19.96 -16.59
CA GLY A 47 -6.57 -20.90 -15.73
C GLY A 47 -5.04 -20.88 -15.87
N ARG A 48 -4.47 -20.02 -16.71
CA ARG A 48 -3.03 -19.91 -16.92
C ARG A 48 -2.38 -19.04 -15.84
N ILE A 49 -1.19 -19.45 -15.38
CA ILE A 49 -0.42 -18.70 -14.40
C ILE A 49 0.14 -17.44 -15.05
N THR A 50 -0.41 -16.28 -14.68
CA THR A 50 0.07 -14.95 -15.10
C THR A 50 0.92 -14.26 -14.03
N THR A 51 0.73 -14.62 -12.76
CA THR A 51 1.56 -14.16 -11.65
C THR A 51 2.15 -15.37 -10.95
N ARG A 52 3.46 -15.53 -11.06
CA ARG A 52 4.19 -16.65 -10.49
C ARG A 52 4.32 -16.53 -8.97
N HIS A 53 4.58 -17.65 -8.30
CA HIS A 53 4.89 -17.74 -6.87
C HIS A 53 3.78 -17.24 -5.94
N ILE A 54 2.52 -17.30 -6.37
CA ILE A 54 1.34 -17.00 -5.56
C ILE A 54 0.49 -18.26 -5.41
N GLY A 55 0.02 -18.53 -4.20
CA GLY A 55 -0.92 -19.62 -3.94
C GLY A 55 -0.93 -20.06 -2.48
N GLY A 56 -2.01 -20.73 -2.09
CA GLY A 56 -2.24 -21.14 -0.71
C GLY A 56 -2.40 -19.96 0.25
N GLY A 57 -1.86 -20.11 1.46
CA GLY A 57 -1.94 -19.13 2.51
C GLY A 57 -3.29 -19.11 3.26
N HIS A 58 -3.32 -18.40 4.37
CA HIS A 58 -4.49 -18.33 5.25
C HIS A 58 -5.69 -17.67 4.55
N LYS A 59 -6.92 -18.17 4.81
CA LYS A 59 -8.16 -17.55 4.32
C LYS A 59 -8.28 -16.11 4.82
N GLN A 60 -8.69 -15.20 3.95
CA GLN A 60 -8.79 -13.77 4.25
C GLN A 60 -10.17 -13.26 3.83
N ALA A 61 -10.80 -12.45 4.67
CA ALA A 61 -11.94 -11.64 4.30
C ALA A 61 -11.46 -10.28 3.78
N TYR A 62 -12.06 -9.79 2.72
CA TYR A 62 -11.79 -8.46 2.19
C TYR A 62 -12.60 -7.42 2.97
N ARG A 63 -11.98 -6.27 3.31
CA ARG A 63 -12.65 -5.13 3.93
C ARG A 63 -12.95 -4.09 2.86
N LYS A 64 -14.20 -3.63 2.81
CA LYS A 64 -14.63 -2.52 1.97
C LYS A 64 -14.12 -1.23 2.59
N VAL A 65 -13.08 -0.65 1.99
CA VAL A 65 -12.44 0.58 2.47
C VAL A 65 -12.92 1.74 1.61
N ASP A 66 -13.35 2.81 2.26
CA ASP A 66 -13.72 4.05 1.58
C ASP A 66 -12.46 4.83 1.18
N PHE A 67 -12.07 4.68 -0.08
CA PHE A 67 -10.97 5.43 -0.68
C PHE A 67 -11.42 6.77 -1.28
N LYS A 68 -12.74 6.98 -1.43
CA LYS A 68 -13.29 8.20 -2.03
C LYS A 68 -13.55 9.28 -1.01
N ARG A 69 -13.88 8.88 0.22
CA ARG A 69 -14.27 9.82 1.29
C ARG A 69 -15.43 10.71 0.85
N SER A 70 -16.45 10.09 0.25
CA SER A 70 -17.55 10.76 -0.42
C SER A 70 -18.57 11.44 0.53
N LYS A 71 -18.56 11.12 1.82
CA LYS A 71 -19.39 11.79 2.82
C LYS A 71 -18.72 13.11 3.23
N HIS A 72 -19.12 14.19 2.56
CA HIS A 72 -18.58 15.53 2.84
C HIS A 72 -19.32 16.19 3.99
N ASP A 73 -18.55 16.95 4.81
CA ASP A 73 -19.01 17.81 5.89
C ASP A 73 -19.79 17.10 7.01
N ILE A 74 -19.75 15.74 7.04
CA ILE A 74 -20.31 14.93 8.11
C ILE A 74 -19.18 14.46 9.02
N SER A 75 -19.31 14.74 10.30
CA SER A 75 -18.35 14.33 11.31
C SER A 75 -18.43 12.84 11.59
N ALA A 76 -17.29 12.20 11.76
CA ALA A 76 -17.18 10.79 12.10
C ALA A 76 -16.19 10.57 13.23
N LYS A 77 -16.58 9.77 14.22
CA LYS A 77 -15.72 9.37 15.34
C LYS A 77 -14.96 8.10 15.00
N VAL A 78 -13.68 8.06 15.30
CA VAL A 78 -12.87 6.84 15.24
C VAL A 78 -13.28 5.91 16.38
N GLU A 79 -13.93 4.80 16.05
CA GLU A 79 -14.40 3.82 17.03
C GLU A 79 -13.29 2.88 17.46
N ARG A 80 -12.50 2.39 16.49
CA ARG A 80 -11.38 1.46 16.74
C ARG A 80 -10.40 1.40 15.58
N LEU A 81 -9.19 0.91 15.87
CA LEU A 81 -8.16 0.61 14.89
C LEU A 81 -8.08 -0.90 14.68
N GLU A 82 -8.07 -1.35 13.42
CA GLU A 82 -8.11 -2.77 13.07
C GLU A 82 -6.92 -3.20 12.19
N TYR A 83 -6.53 -4.46 12.35
CA TYR A 83 -5.62 -5.13 11.43
C TYR A 83 -6.37 -5.60 10.18
N ASP A 84 -5.81 -5.33 8.99
CA ASP A 84 -6.32 -5.89 7.73
C ASP A 84 -5.30 -6.85 7.11
N PRO A 85 -5.65 -8.13 6.89
CA PRO A 85 -4.75 -9.10 6.25
C PRO A 85 -4.52 -8.85 4.75
N ASN A 86 -5.28 -7.94 4.12
CA ASN A 86 -5.21 -7.67 2.69
C ASN A 86 -4.25 -6.52 2.33
N ARG A 87 -3.82 -5.76 3.33
CA ARG A 87 -2.91 -4.62 3.15
C ARG A 87 -1.93 -4.50 4.30
N THR A 88 -0.90 -3.72 4.09
CA THR A 88 0.16 -3.50 5.07
C THR A 88 -0.19 -2.41 6.09
N ALA A 89 -1.07 -1.47 5.71
CA ALA A 89 -1.58 -0.42 6.56
C ALA A 89 -2.67 -0.93 7.51
N PHE A 90 -2.83 -0.29 8.66
CA PHE A 90 -3.98 -0.51 9.54
C PHE A 90 -5.20 0.26 9.03
N LEU A 91 -6.38 -0.15 9.48
CA LEU A 91 -7.65 0.50 9.18
C LEU A 91 -8.20 1.18 10.43
N ALA A 92 -8.86 2.31 10.23
CA ALA A 92 -9.69 2.93 11.25
C ALA A 92 -11.15 2.70 10.88
N LEU A 93 -11.93 2.21 11.82
CA LEU A 93 -13.38 2.15 11.72
C LEU A 93 -13.95 3.48 12.18
N LEU A 94 -14.66 4.13 11.29
CA LEU A 94 -15.39 5.36 11.55
C LEU A 94 -16.85 5.06 11.82
N LYS A 95 -17.44 5.77 12.80
CA LYS A 95 -18.87 5.86 13.01
C LYS A 95 -19.29 7.31 12.73
N TYR A 96 -20.09 7.50 11.71
CA TYR A 96 -20.63 8.80 11.35
C TYR A 96 -21.80 9.21 12.27
N GLU A 97 -22.11 10.50 12.33
CA GLU A 97 -23.24 11.02 13.09
C GLU A 97 -24.59 10.44 12.62
N ASP A 98 -24.69 10.08 11.33
CA ASP A 98 -25.86 9.38 10.75
C ASP A 98 -25.96 7.89 11.15
N GLY A 99 -25.09 7.41 12.04
CA GLY A 99 -25.04 6.01 12.50
C GLY A 99 -24.38 5.04 11.53
N THR A 100 -23.99 5.46 10.33
CA THR A 100 -23.31 4.58 9.38
C THR A 100 -21.85 4.36 9.73
N HIS A 101 -21.30 3.21 9.32
CA HIS A 101 -19.89 2.88 9.53
C HIS A 101 -19.14 2.82 8.21
N ALA A 102 -17.85 3.19 8.22
CA ALA A 102 -16.95 3.02 7.09
C ALA A 102 -15.53 2.71 7.57
N TYR A 103 -14.79 1.94 6.79
CA TYR A 103 -13.35 1.77 6.99
C TYR A 103 -12.57 2.79 6.18
N ILE A 104 -11.57 3.40 6.80
CA ILE A 104 -10.57 4.23 6.12
C ILE A 104 -9.17 3.68 6.40
N LEU A 105 -8.17 4.11 5.61
CA LEU A 105 -6.77 3.90 5.96
C LEU A 105 -6.47 4.71 7.22
N ALA A 106 -5.96 4.06 8.26
CA ALA A 106 -5.55 4.77 9.46
C ALA A 106 -4.26 5.55 9.17
N PRO A 107 -4.21 6.87 9.35
CA PRO A 107 -2.95 7.60 9.35
C PRO A 107 -2.17 7.36 10.64
N GLN A 108 -0.90 7.73 10.63
CA GLN A 108 -0.10 7.84 11.86
C GLN A 108 -0.71 8.89 12.79
N ARG A 109 -0.60 8.66 14.10
CA ARG A 109 -1.09 9.55 15.16
C ARG A 109 -2.61 9.68 15.26
N LEU A 110 -3.38 8.88 14.52
CA LEU A 110 -4.82 8.79 14.71
C LEU A 110 -5.12 7.87 15.90
N ALA A 111 -5.87 8.36 16.87
CA ALA A 111 -6.28 7.62 18.06
C ALA A 111 -7.77 7.23 18.02
N VAL A 112 -8.14 6.28 18.85
CA VAL A 112 -9.55 5.94 19.09
C VAL A 112 -10.19 7.11 19.83
N GLY A 113 -11.36 7.55 19.37
CA GLY A 113 -12.07 8.71 19.90
C GLY A 113 -11.88 10.00 19.09
N ASP A 114 -10.86 10.07 18.22
CA ASP A 114 -10.65 11.25 17.38
C ASP A 114 -11.82 11.47 16.42
N MET A 115 -12.09 12.74 16.14
CA MET A 115 -13.08 13.16 15.16
C MET A 115 -12.43 13.40 13.81
N VAL A 116 -13.04 12.90 12.75
CA VAL A 116 -12.53 12.95 11.38
C VAL A 116 -13.63 13.47 10.45
N VAL A 117 -13.28 14.45 9.63
CA VAL A 117 -14.19 15.06 8.65
C VAL A 117 -13.59 14.98 7.24
N SER A 118 -14.44 14.90 6.25
CA SER A 118 -14.07 15.02 4.84
C SER A 118 -14.81 16.22 4.25
N GLY A 119 -14.11 17.15 3.63
CA GLY A 119 -14.76 18.34 3.03
C GLY A 119 -13.76 19.45 2.73
N VAL A 120 -14.24 20.50 2.08
CA VAL A 120 -13.40 21.65 1.69
C VAL A 120 -12.97 22.47 2.91
N LYS A 121 -13.83 22.53 3.95
CA LYS A 121 -13.62 23.31 5.17
C LYS A 121 -13.00 22.48 6.32
N ALA A 122 -12.58 21.25 6.04
CA ALA A 122 -11.99 20.40 7.08
C ALA A 122 -10.65 20.98 7.58
N ASP A 123 -10.37 20.88 8.88
CA ASP A 123 -9.08 21.25 9.48
C ASP A 123 -7.95 20.35 8.99
N VAL A 124 -6.71 20.86 9.04
CA VAL A 124 -5.49 20.08 8.70
C VAL A 124 -5.09 19.19 9.89
N LYS A 125 -5.94 18.20 10.20
CA LYS A 125 -5.72 17.17 11.23
C LYS A 125 -5.53 15.79 10.61
N PRO A 126 -4.71 14.89 11.19
CA PRO A 126 -4.55 13.53 10.69
C PRO A 126 -5.88 12.82 10.53
N GLY A 127 -6.14 12.24 9.34
CA GLY A 127 -7.39 11.54 9.03
C GLY A 127 -8.43 12.38 8.29
N ASN A 128 -8.38 13.70 8.37
CA ASN A 128 -9.25 14.58 7.61
C ASN A 128 -8.90 14.52 6.13
N ALA A 129 -9.91 14.54 5.27
CA ALA A 129 -9.74 14.54 3.83
C ALA A 129 -10.26 15.83 3.22
N MET A 130 -9.47 16.44 2.35
CA MET A 130 -9.85 17.68 1.66
C MET A 130 -9.20 17.75 0.28
N GLN A 131 -9.61 18.72 -0.51
CA GLN A 131 -8.99 19.00 -1.80
C GLN A 131 -7.56 19.52 -1.62
N LEU A 132 -6.65 19.14 -2.52
CA LEU A 132 -5.27 19.63 -2.51
C LEU A 132 -5.19 21.16 -2.67
N ALA A 133 -6.21 21.79 -3.27
CA ALA A 133 -6.35 23.24 -3.35
C ALA A 133 -6.45 23.90 -1.98
N SER A 134 -7.13 23.28 -1.03
CA SER A 134 -7.40 23.85 0.30
C SER A 134 -6.30 23.56 1.32
N MET A 135 -5.36 22.67 1.02
CA MET A 135 -4.30 22.27 1.95
C MET A 135 -3.15 23.26 1.96
N PRO A 136 -2.55 23.60 3.11
CA PRO A 136 -1.30 24.37 3.18
C PRO A 136 -0.15 23.65 2.45
N ILE A 137 0.76 24.41 1.86
CA ILE A 137 2.01 23.89 1.30
C ILE A 137 2.84 23.28 2.45
N GLY A 138 3.52 22.17 2.17
CA GLY A 138 4.30 21.42 3.16
C GLY A 138 3.50 20.28 3.83
N THR A 139 2.16 20.27 3.71
CA THR A 139 1.32 19.23 4.32
C THR A 139 1.69 17.83 3.83
N ILE A 140 1.81 16.90 4.76
CA ILE A 140 1.98 15.48 4.49
C ILE A 140 0.60 14.86 4.26
N VAL A 141 0.43 14.14 3.16
CA VAL A 141 -0.84 13.56 2.73
C VAL A 141 -0.68 12.12 2.26
N HIS A 142 -1.76 11.36 2.35
CA HIS A 142 -1.86 10.00 1.82
C HIS A 142 -3.21 9.80 1.14
N ASN A 143 -3.46 8.60 0.61
CA ASN A 143 -4.71 8.26 -0.10
C ASN A 143 -5.07 9.31 -1.17
N ILE A 144 -4.08 9.68 -1.99
CA ILE A 144 -4.17 10.79 -2.94
C ILE A 144 -4.87 10.32 -4.21
N GLU A 145 -5.84 11.10 -4.67
CA GLU A 145 -6.48 10.89 -5.96
C GLU A 145 -5.58 11.32 -7.13
N LEU A 146 -5.78 10.67 -8.28
CA LEU A 146 -5.18 11.07 -9.56
C LEU A 146 -6.15 11.80 -10.47
N LYS A 147 -7.44 11.58 -10.26
CA LYS A 147 -8.56 12.24 -10.94
C LYS A 147 -9.59 12.56 -9.87
N ALA A 148 -10.19 13.72 -9.89
CA ALA A 148 -11.23 14.11 -8.95
C ALA A 148 -12.38 13.07 -8.96
N GLY A 149 -12.83 12.66 -7.77
CA GLY A 149 -13.86 11.65 -7.56
C GLY A 149 -13.48 10.21 -7.91
N GLY A 150 -12.24 9.98 -8.37
CA GLY A 150 -11.75 8.64 -8.75
C GLY A 150 -11.32 7.75 -7.58
N GLY A 151 -11.33 8.28 -6.37
CA GLY A 151 -10.81 7.65 -5.16
C GLY A 151 -9.29 7.63 -5.09
N GLY A 152 -8.75 7.58 -3.89
CA GLY A 152 -7.32 7.59 -3.64
C GLY A 152 -6.58 6.40 -4.26
N LYS A 153 -5.47 6.66 -4.92
CA LYS A 153 -4.65 5.65 -5.61
C LYS A 153 -3.18 5.67 -5.21
N ILE A 154 -2.66 6.84 -4.81
CA ILE A 154 -1.26 7.02 -4.40
C ILE A 154 -1.15 7.03 -2.88
N ALA A 155 -0.02 6.56 -2.34
CA ALA A 155 0.31 6.55 -0.92
C ALA A 155 -0.76 5.84 -0.06
N ARG A 156 -0.97 4.53 -0.30
CA ARG A 156 -1.92 3.69 0.45
C ARG A 156 -1.27 2.55 1.24
N SER A 157 0.00 2.28 1.00
CA SER A 157 0.76 1.25 1.71
C SER A 157 1.28 1.78 3.04
N ALA A 158 1.64 0.87 3.96
CA ALA A 158 2.21 1.21 5.25
C ALA A 158 3.36 2.21 5.16
N GLY A 159 3.34 3.24 5.99
CA GLY A 159 4.39 4.26 6.09
C GLY A 159 4.51 5.20 4.88
N THR A 160 3.71 5.03 3.82
CA THR A 160 3.82 5.88 2.62
C THR A 160 3.10 7.21 2.80
N TYR A 161 3.62 8.22 2.11
CA TYR A 161 3.05 9.56 2.09
C TYR A 161 3.47 10.30 0.82
N GLY A 162 2.84 11.41 0.55
CA GLY A 162 3.29 12.47 -0.34
C GLY A 162 3.33 13.78 0.41
N GLN A 163 4.19 14.70 0.02
CA GLN A 163 4.23 16.06 0.54
C GLN A 163 3.75 17.02 -0.53
N LEU A 164 2.84 17.92 -0.17
CA LEU A 164 2.42 19.01 -1.03
C LEU A 164 3.56 20.04 -1.11
N ALA A 165 4.29 20.04 -2.22
CA ALA A 165 5.46 20.90 -2.41
C ALA A 165 5.08 22.31 -2.92
N GLY A 166 3.98 22.41 -3.67
CA GLY A 166 3.52 23.68 -4.22
C GLY A 166 2.20 23.53 -4.95
N ARG A 167 1.64 24.66 -5.39
CA ARG A 167 0.46 24.74 -6.26
C ARG A 167 0.72 25.78 -7.35
N ASP A 168 0.31 25.45 -8.56
CA ASP A 168 0.44 26.34 -9.71
C ASP A 168 -0.68 26.06 -10.71
N SER A 169 -1.36 27.12 -11.17
CA SER A 169 -2.32 27.09 -12.30
C SER A 169 -3.33 25.94 -12.25
N GLY A 170 -3.92 25.68 -11.05
CA GLY A 170 -4.90 24.59 -10.85
C GLY A 170 -4.28 23.19 -10.70
N TRP A 171 -2.97 23.10 -10.56
CA TRP A 171 -2.21 21.88 -10.28
C TRP A 171 -1.56 21.93 -8.91
N ALA A 172 -1.59 20.79 -8.21
CA ALA A 172 -0.83 20.55 -7.00
C ALA A 172 0.44 19.75 -7.36
N ILE A 173 1.58 20.20 -6.88
CA ILE A 173 2.89 19.56 -7.05
C ILE A 173 3.15 18.73 -5.82
N LEU A 174 3.25 17.40 -6.00
CA LEU A 174 3.44 16.43 -4.93
C LEU A 174 4.82 15.80 -5.03
N ARG A 175 5.57 15.83 -3.95
CA ARG A 175 6.78 15.03 -3.76
C ARG A 175 6.41 13.72 -3.08
N LEU A 176 6.59 12.60 -3.77
CA LEU A 176 6.28 11.28 -3.26
C LEU A 176 7.44 10.70 -2.44
N ASN A 177 7.14 9.74 -1.57
CA ASN A 177 8.16 9.02 -0.78
C ASN A 177 9.23 8.30 -1.64
N SER A 178 8.91 8.01 -2.90
CA SER A 178 9.87 7.44 -3.88
C SER A 178 10.90 8.45 -4.40
N GLY A 179 10.77 9.75 -4.09
CA GLY A 179 11.56 10.84 -4.66
C GLY A 179 10.99 11.43 -5.97
N GLU A 180 9.98 10.78 -6.57
CA GLU A 180 9.28 11.32 -7.75
C GLU A 180 8.51 12.58 -7.36
N THR A 181 8.66 13.64 -8.16
CA THR A 181 7.82 14.83 -8.06
C THR A 181 6.86 14.83 -9.24
N ARG A 182 5.57 14.91 -8.94
CA ARG A 182 4.52 14.91 -9.96
C ARG A 182 3.44 15.92 -9.69
N ARG A 183 2.76 16.36 -10.74
CA ARG A 183 1.60 17.22 -10.66
C ARG A 183 0.30 16.42 -10.72
N VAL A 184 -0.66 16.85 -9.93
CA VAL A 184 -2.02 16.29 -9.86
C VAL A 184 -2.99 17.47 -9.87
N ARG A 185 -4.20 17.34 -10.40
CA ARG A 185 -5.20 18.40 -10.35
C ARG A 185 -5.44 18.84 -8.91
N ALA A 186 -5.52 20.13 -8.67
CA ALA A 186 -5.73 20.69 -7.33
C ALA A 186 -7.09 20.33 -6.72
N GLU A 187 -8.08 20.02 -7.55
CA GLU A 187 -9.41 19.53 -7.16
C GLU A 187 -9.39 18.11 -6.55
N CYS A 188 -8.31 17.34 -6.78
CA CYS A 188 -8.19 15.97 -6.29
C CYS A 188 -8.15 15.96 -4.77
N MET A 189 -8.86 14.99 -4.18
CA MET A 189 -8.90 14.75 -2.74
C MET A 189 -7.63 14.03 -2.26
N ALA A 190 -7.22 14.35 -1.04
CA ALA A 190 -6.20 13.62 -0.31
C ALA A 190 -6.52 13.62 1.19
N THR A 191 -5.96 12.67 1.92
CA THR A 191 -6.13 12.59 3.38
C THR A 191 -4.87 13.07 4.07
N VAL A 192 -5.01 13.90 5.08
CA VAL A 192 -3.89 14.47 5.86
C VAL A 192 -3.19 13.38 6.68
N GLY A 193 -1.87 13.44 6.74
CA GLY A 193 -1.01 12.53 7.49
C GLY A 193 -0.32 11.47 6.62
N ALA A 194 0.63 10.74 7.19
CA ALA A 194 1.25 9.57 6.59
C ALA A 194 0.49 8.30 6.99
N VAL A 195 0.54 7.26 6.17
CA VAL A 195 -0.13 5.98 6.46
C VAL A 195 0.51 5.30 7.67
N SER A 196 -0.31 4.65 8.50
CA SER A 196 0.12 3.88 9.67
C SER A 196 1.10 2.75 9.35
N ASN A 197 1.65 2.15 10.41
CA ASN A 197 2.51 0.96 10.35
C ASN A 197 3.84 1.16 9.56
N PRO A 198 4.63 2.23 9.81
CA PRO A 198 5.87 2.46 9.09
C PRO A 198 6.90 1.33 9.29
N ASP A 199 6.88 0.67 10.45
CA ASP A 199 7.79 -0.42 10.80
C ASP A 199 7.50 -1.76 10.10
N HIS A 200 6.45 -1.83 9.26
CA HIS A 200 6.19 -3.03 8.45
C HIS A 200 7.37 -3.42 7.57
N LEU A 201 8.16 -2.46 7.12
CA LEU A 201 9.39 -2.70 6.35
C LEU A 201 10.43 -3.50 7.13
N ASN A 202 10.46 -3.35 8.45
CA ASN A 202 11.41 -3.96 9.37
C ASN A 202 10.97 -5.35 9.85
N GLU A 203 9.82 -5.87 9.39
CA GLU A 203 9.36 -7.22 9.72
C GLU A 203 10.28 -8.29 9.10
N SER A 204 10.65 -9.28 9.89
CA SER A 204 11.31 -10.49 9.45
C SER A 204 10.45 -11.71 9.75
N THR A 205 10.20 -12.55 8.75
CA THR A 205 9.33 -13.74 8.90
C THR A 205 9.98 -14.88 9.67
N GLY A 206 11.31 -14.90 9.77
CA GLY A 206 12.10 -15.88 10.53
C GLY A 206 12.09 -17.31 9.98
N LYS A 207 11.09 -17.73 9.20
CA LYS A 207 11.02 -19.07 8.57
C LYS A 207 10.23 -19.09 7.28
N ALA A 208 10.58 -20.01 6.37
CA ALA A 208 9.91 -20.18 5.07
C ALA A 208 8.42 -20.54 5.20
N GLY A 209 8.04 -21.34 6.20
CA GLY A 209 6.64 -21.69 6.45
C GLY A 209 5.75 -20.49 6.69
N ARG A 210 6.25 -19.43 7.36
CA ARG A 210 5.48 -18.21 7.58
C ARG A 210 5.22 -17.42 6.28
N THR A 211 6.18 -17.44 5.35
CA THR A 211 6.00 -16.91 4.00
C THR A 211 4.93 -17.71 3.24
N ARG A 212 4.90 -19.03 3.40
CA ARG A 212 3.84 -19.90 2.85
C ARG A 212 2.46 -19.55 3.42
N TRP A 213 2.36 -19.26 4.71
CA TRP A 213 1.09 -18.83 5.34
C TRP A 213 0.56 -17.52 4.78
N ARG A 214 1.45 -16.65 4.31
CA ARG A 214 1.09 -15.40 3.63
C ARG A 214 0.66 -15.61 2.16
N GLY A 215 0.78 -16.81 1.63
CA GLY A 215 0.38 -17.15 0.26
C GLY A 215 1.50 -17.02 -0.79
N THR A 216 2.73 -16.84 -0.35
CA THR A 216 3.89 -16.81 -1.24
C THR A 216 4.49 -18.20 -1.38
N ARG A 217 4.57 -18.70 -2.60
CA ARG A 217 5.22 -19.99 -2.92
C ARG A 217 6.73 -19.84 -3.05
N PRO A 218 7.51 -20.92 -2.89
CA PRO A 218 8.96 -20.90 -3.10
C PRO A 218 9.32 -20.41 -4.50
N THR A 219 10.43 -19.69 -4.59
CA THR A 219 11.00 -19.19 -5.84
C THR A 219 12.31 -19.89 -6.11
N VAL A 220 12.43 -20.54 -7.27
CA VAL A 220 13.68 -21.13 -7.77
C VAL A 220 14.42 -20.06 -8.57
N ARG A 221 15.73 -19.92 -8.33
CA ARG A 221 16.58 -18.98 -9.08
C ARG A 221 16.70 -19.44 -10.53
N SER A 222 16.70 -18.50 -11.47
CA SER A 222 16.80 -18.78 -12.91
C SER A 222 18.01 -19.63 -13.30
N ILE A 223 19.13 -19.43 -12.63
CA ILE A 223 20.38 -20.20 -12.86
C ILE A 223 20.32 -21.66 -12.37
N ALA A 224 19.36 -21.98 -11.53
CA ALA A 224 19.13 -23.35 -11.02
C ALA A 224 18.07 -24.12 -11.83
N MET A 225 17.56 -23.51 -12.90
CA MET A 225 16.59 -24.12 -13.83
C MET A 225 17.30 -24.76 -15.02
N ASN A 226 16.56 -25.59 -15.77
CA ASN A 226 17.00 -26.10 -17.04
C ASN A 226 16.86 -25.04 -18.16
N PRO A 227 17.59 -25.19 -19.31
CA PRO A 227 17.50 -24.24 -20.43
C PRO A 227 16.08 -24.09 -20.99
N VAL A 228 15.26 -25.12 -20.95
CA VAL A 228 13.87 -25.10 -21.41
C VAL A 228 12.99 -24.20 -20.54
N ASP A 229 13.30 -24.07 -19.24
CA ASP A 229 12.48 -23.33 -18.27
C ASP A 229 12.86 -21.85 -18.16
N HIS A 230 14.12 -21.53 -18.46
CA HIS A 230 14.61 -20.15 -18.34
C HIS A 230 15.83 -19.90 -19.23
N PRO A 231 15.94 -18.74 -19.90
CA PRO A 231 17.11 -18.37 -20.72
C PRO A 231 18.46 -18.44 -19.97
N ASN A 232 18.45 -18.23 -18.65
CA ASN A 232 19.65 -18.32 -17.80
C ASN A 232 19.86 -19.72 -17.19
N GLY A 233 19.05 -20.71 -17.57
CA GLY A 233 19.17 -22.10 -17.11
C GLY A 233 20.32 -22.83 -17.80
N GLY A 234 20.71 -23.97 -17.23
CA GLY A 234 21.74 -24.85 -17.73
C GLY A 234 22.99 -24.93 -16.87
N ARG A 235 23.93 -25.83 -17.24
CA ARG A 235 25.08 -26.18 -16.42
C ARG A 235 26.07 -25.04 -16.17
N THR A 236 26.27 -24.15 -17.15
CA THR A 236 27.24 -23.05 -17.09
C THR A 236 26.58 -21.69 -16.99
N LYS A 237 27.05 -20.88 -16.07
CA LYS A 237 26.61 -19.47 -15.90
C LYS A 237 27.21 -18.50 -16.93
N GLY A 238 28.19 -18.95 -17.73
CA GLY A 238 29.04 -18.07 -18.54
C GLY A 238 28.27 -17.36 -19.66
N GLY A 239 28.49 -16.05 -19.79
CA GLY A 239 28.16 -15.26 -20.98
C GLY A 239 26.68 -14.98 -21.27
N LYS A 240 25.74 -15.46 -20.46
CA LYS A 240 24.31 -15.23 -20.70
C LYS A 240 23.85 -13.88 -20.18
N HIS A 241 23.15 -13.12 -21.01
CA HIS A 241 22.51 -11.88 -20.61
C HIS A 241 21.42 -12.13 -19.54
N TRP A 242 21.34 -11.22 -18.58
CA TRP A 242 20.28 -11.27 -17.57
C TRP A 242 18.93 -11.05 -18.22
N ALA A 243 18.11 -12.09 -18.24
CA ALA A 243 16.81 -12.09 -18.87
C ALA A 243 15.69 -12.52 -17.91
N THR A 244 14.46 -12.13 -18.24
CA THR A 244 13.25 -12.69 -17.66
C THR A 244 12.97 -14.07 -18.27
N PRO A 245 12.04 -14.89 -17.71
CA PRO A 245 11.61 -16.16 -18.34
C PRO A 245 11.12 -15.98 -19.78
N TRP A 246 10.69 -14.80 -20.16
CA TRP A 246 10.21 -14.45 -21.50
C TRP A 246 11.28 -13.79 -22.39
N GLY A 247 12.55 -13.90 -22.04
CA GLY A 247 13.67 -13.38 -22.83
C GLY A 247 13.92 -11.88 -22.76
N LYS A 248 13.15 -11.11 -21.99
CA LYS A 248 13.35 -9.67 -21.87
C LYS A 248 14.53 -9.35 -20.97
N SER A 249 15.37 -8.39 -21.37
CA SER A 249 16.47 -7.91 -20.55
C SER A 249 15.98 -7.35 -19.20
N THR A 250 16.68 -7.71 -18.10
CA THR A 250 16.37 -7.23 -16.75
C THR A 250 17.29 -6.10 -16.28
N LYS A 251 18.40 -5.87 -16.95
CA LYS A 251 19.35 -4.79 -16.62
C LYS A 251 19.34 -3.71 -17.70
N GLY A 252 19.36 -2.44 -17.27
CA GLY A 252 19.47 -1.27 -18.14
C GLY A 252 18.21 -0.90 -18.94
N ALA A 253 17.22 -1.77 -19.06
CA ALA A 253 16.03 -1.50 -19.82
C ALA A 253 15.02 -0.63 -19.04
N LYS A 254 14.59 0.48 -19.65
CA LYS A 254 13.49 1.30 -19.12
C LYS A 254 12.16 0.62 -19.47
N THR A 255 11.53 0.00 -18.47
CA THR A 255 10.33 -0.84 -18.65
C THR A 255 9.01 -0.07 -18.64
N ARG A 256 9.00 1.23 -18.29
CA ARG A 256 7.79 2.06 -18.31
C ARG A 256 7.24 2.20 -19.73
N LYS A 257 6.03 1.69 -19.96
CA LYS A 257 5.36 1.73 -21.28
C LYS A 257 4.38 2.91 -21.45
N ASN A 258 3.71 3.31 -20.36
CA ASN A 258 2.69 4.36 -20.42
C ASN A 258 3.36 5.75 -20.50
N LYS A 259 3.56 6.23 -21.72
CA LYS A 259 4.13 7.55 -22.01
C LYS A 259 3.13 8.70 -21.85
N ALA A 260 1.83 8.42 -21.97
CA ALA A 260 0.78 9.46 -21.87
C ALA A 260 0.77 10.19 -20.52
N THR A 261 1.26 9.53 -19.45
CA THR A 261 1.33 10.11 -18.11
C THR A 261 2.69 10.76 -17.77
N ASP A 262 3.66 10.75 -18.69
CA ASP A 262 4.98 11.38 -18.47
C ASP A 262 4.85 12.90 -18.28
N ARG A 263 3.89 13.53 -18.96
CA ARG A 263 3.56 14.96 -18.82
C ARG A 263 3.20 15.40 -17.40
N PHE A 264 2.83 14.45 -16.51
CA PHE A 264 2.50 14.73 -15.10
C PHE A 264 3.71 14.55 -14.19
N ILE A 265 4.84 14.04 -14.67
CA ILE A 265 6.05 13.86 -13.90
C ILE A 265 6.95 15.06 -14.10
N VAL A 266 7.13 15.85 -13.05
CA VAL A 266 8.03 17.02 -13.04
C VAL A 266 9.48 16.56 -12.87
N ARG A 267 9.71 15.64 -11.93
CA ARG A 267 11.03 15.05 -11.67
C ARG A 267 10.90 13.54 -11.44
N PRO A 268 11.55 12.70 -12.23
CA PRO A 268 11.55 11.26 -12.04
C PRO A 268 12.35 10.88 -10.78
N ARG A 269 12.04 9.71 -10.19
CA ARG A 269 12.68 9.21 -8.96
C ARG A 269 14.20 8.99 -9.09
N HIS A 270 14.70 8.77 -10.28
CA HIS A 270 16.11 8.56 -10.61
C HIS A 270 16.68 9.70 -11.47
N ALA A 271 16.21 10.92 -11.28
CA ALA A 271 16.88 12.06 -11.89
C ALA A 271 18.29 12.18 -11.32
N SER A 272 19.30 12.16 -12.17
CA SER A 272 20.64 12.60 -11.79
C SER A 272 20.55 13.98 -11.13
N LYS A 273 21.32 14.17 -10.07
CA LYS A 273 21.47 15.46 -9.40
C LYS A 273 22.06 16.51 -10.35
#